data_a4e88c7e8c824f83d817b5815c26d92e
#
_entry.id   a4e88c7e8c824f83d817b5815c26d92e
#
_cell.length_a   1.000
_cell.length_b   1.000
_cell.length_c   1.000
_cell.angle_alpha   90.00
_cell.angle_beta   90.00
_cell.angle_gamma   90.00
#
_symmetry.space_group_name_H-M   'P 1'
#
loop_
_entity.id
_entity.type
_entity.pdbx_description
1 polymer ?
#
loop_
_entity_poly.entity_id
_entity_poly.type
_entity_poly.pdbx_seq_one_letter_code
_entity_poly.pdbx_strand_id
1 'polypeptide(L)'
;MYVCQPYWAEVDEIYNLACPASPIHYQYDPIQTTKTSVFGAYHMLGLARRTKCKILQASTSEVYGDPSVHPQPENYWGNVNPNGIRSCYDEGKRCAETLFFDYNRI
;
A
#
# COMPACT_ATOMS: atom_id res chain seq x y z
N MET A 1 -6.80 -8.67 12.84
CA MET A 1 -6.27 -7.33 13.12
C MET A 1 -6.81 -6.34 12.12
N TYR A 2 -7.29 -5.21 12.59
CA TYR A 2 -7.88 -4.18 11.74
C TYR A 2 -6.85 -3.07 11.53
N VAL A 3 -6.05 -3.19 10.46
CA VAL A 3 -5.03 -2.17 10.15
C VAL A 3 -5.64 -0.85 9.68
N CYS A 4 -6.97 -0.81 9.47
CA CYS A 4 -7.69 0.43 9.15
C CYS A 4 -7.89 1.36 10.35
N GLN A 5 -7.51 0.92 11.54
CA GLN A 5 -7.63 1.69 12.78
C GLN A 5 -6.24 1.92 13.39
N PRO A 6 -6.06 3.01 14.16
CA PRO A 6 -4.81 3.22 14.89
C PRO A 6 -4.50 2.03 15.81
N TYR A 7 -3.23 1.69 15.89
CA TYR A 7 -2.77 0.54 16.66
C TYR A 7 -1.67 0.96 17.63
N TRP A 8 -1.79 0.55 18.90
CA TRP A 8 -0.85 0.90 19.95
C TRP A 8 -0.07 -0.34 20.37
N ALA A 9 1.22 -0.33 20.09
CA ALA A 9 2.13 -1.41 20.49
C ALA A 9 3.54 -0.85 20.59
N GLU A 10 4.41 -1.55 21.31
CA GLU A 10 5.83 -1.26 21.34
C GLU A 10 6.51 -2.29 20.44
N VAL A 11 7.07 -1.84 19.32
CA VAL A 11 7.66 -2.71 18.31
C VAL A 11 8.99 -2.13 17.82
N ASP A 12 9.85 -3.02 17.36
CA ASP A 12 11.16 -2.65 16.80
C ASP A 12 11.18 -2.69 15.28
N GLU A 13 10.29 -3.48 14.69
CA GLU A 13 10.12 -3.60 13.22
C GLU A 13 8.68 -3.86 12.89
N ILE A 14 8.23 -3.36 11.74
CA ILE A 14 6.89 -3.60 11.20
C ILE A 14 7.00 -4.17 9.80
N TYR A 15 6.29 -5.27 9.54
CA TYR A 15 6.11 -5.82 8.20
C TYR A 15 4.65 -5.70 7.84
N ASN A 16 4.30 -4.71 7.02
CA ASN A 16 2.91 -4.48 6.63
C ASN A 16 2.62 -5.24 5.33
N LEU A 17 2.00 -6.41 5.47
CA LEU A 17 1.62 -7.28 4.36
C LEU A 17 0.10 -7.33 4.19
N ALA A 18 -0.64 -6.52 4.93
CA ALA A 18 -2.08 -6.63 5.04
C ALA A 18 -2.79 -6.01 3.85
N CYS A 19 -3.26 -6.84 2.94
CA CYS A 19 -4.19 -6.48 1.87
C CYS A 19 -4.63 -7.75 1.16
N PRO A 20 -5.91 -7.88 0.76
CA PRO A 20 -6.29 -8.94 -0.16
C PRO A 20 -5.50 -8.79 -1.46
N ALA A 21 -4.89 -9.88 -1.94
CA ALA A 21 -3.96 -9.83 -3.07
C ALA A 21 -4.45 -10.60 -4.30
N SER A 22 -5.54 -11.36 -4.18
CA SER A 22 -6.14 -12.07 -5.31
C SER A 22 -7.31 -11.29 -5.87
N PRO A 23 -7.47 -11.20 -7.21
CA PRO A 23 -8.62 -10.49 -7.81
C PRO A 23 -9.97 -10.92 -7.26
N ILE A 24 -10.15 -12.23 -6.99
CA ILE A 24 -11.40 -12.73 -6.40
C ILE A 24 -11.63 -12.10 -5.02
N HIS A 25 -10.59 -11.95 -4.23
CA HIS A 25 -10.69 -11.44 -2.87
C HIS A 25 -10.81 -9.91 -2.83
N TYR A 26 -9.94 -9.18 -3.55
CA TYR A 26 -9.96 -7.71 -3.44
C TYR A 26 -11.10 -7.07 -4.23
N GLN A 27 -11.65 -7.73 -5.24
CA GLN A 27 -12.83 -7.23 -5.95
C GLN A 27 -14.13 -7.56 -5.24
N TYR A 28 -14.13 -8.48 -4.30
CA TYR A 28 -15.31 -8.81 -3.49
C TYR A 28 -15.78 -7.63 -2.67
N ASP A 29 -14.86 -6.91 -2.04
CA ASP A 29 -15.16 -5.67 -1.33
C ASP A 29 -14.08 -4.63 -1.67
N PRO A 30 -14.25 -3.92 -2.79
CA PRO A 30 -13.21 -2.99 -3.25
C PRO A 30 -12.99 -1.81 -2.29
N ILE A 31 -14.03 -1.37 -1.60
CA ILE A 31 -13.89 -0.27 -0.63
C ILE A 31 -13.02 -0.71 0.55
N GLN A 32 -13.26 -1.91 1.08
CA GLN A 32 -12.45 -2.46 2.16
C GLN A 32 -11.00 -2.69 1.72
N THR A 33 -10.80 -3.11 0.47
CA THR A 33 -9.46 -3.27 -0.11
C THR A 33 -8.71 -1.94 -0.11
N THR A 34 -9.36 -0.88 -0.59
CA THR A 34 -8.76 0.46 -0.61
C THR A 34 -8.46 0.94 0.80
N LYS A 35 -9.40 0.78 1.73
CA LYS A 35 -9.20 1.16 3.13
C LYS A 35 -8.02 0.43 3.76
N THR A 36 -7.93 -0.87 3.54
CA THR A 36 -6.84 -1.67 4.11
C THR A 36 -5.48 -1.18 3.60
N SER A 37 -5.37 -0.92 2.29
CA SER A 37 -4.12 -0.47 1.71
C SER A 37 -3.75 0.95 2.18
N VAL A 38 -4.70 1.88 2.18
CA VAL A 38 -4.42 3.30 2.44
C VAL A 38 -4.38 3.58 3.93
N PHE A 39 -5.46 3.27 4.65
CA PHE A 39 -5.52 3.53 6.08
C PHE A 39 -4.56 2.62 6.85
N GLY A 40 -4.41 1.38 6.40
CA GLY A 40 -3.45 0.46 6.99
C GLY A 40 -2.02 1.01 6.90
N ALA A 41 -1.61 1.47 5.73
CA ALA A 41 -0.28 2.08 5.55
C ALA A 41 -0.14 3.34 6.42
N TYR A 42 -1.15 4.19 6.43
CA TYR A 42 -1.16 5.42 7.22
C TYR A 42 -1.00 5.13 8.72
N HIS A 43 -1.77 4.20 9.25
CA HIS A 43 -1.72 3.86 10.68
C HIS A 43 -0.42 3.15 11.06
N MET A 44 0.10 2.27 10.18
CA MET A 44 1.37 1.60 10.43
C MET A 44 2.55 2.57 10.37
N LEU A 45 2.50 3.56 9.47
CA LEU A 45 3.50 4.63 9.42
C LEU A 45 3.44 5.49 10.68
N GLY A 46 2.24 5.79 11.18
CA GLY A 46 2.08 6.49 12.46
C GLY A 46 2.69 5.72 13.61
N LEU A 47 2.49 4.42 13.67
CA LEU A 47 3.11 3.55 14.67
C LEU A 47 4.63 3.54 14.53
N ALA A 48 5.14 3.42 13.30
CA ALA A 48 6.58 3.42 13.04
C ALA A 48 7.21 4.74 13.46
N ARG A 49 6.55 5.86 13.19
CA ARG A 49 7.04 7.19 13.58
C ARG A 49 7.08 7.33 15.12
N ARG A 50 6.06 6.85 15.81
CA ARG A 50 6.00 6.91 17.28
C ARG A 50 7.07 6.06 17.94
N THR A 51 7.25 4.83 17.45
CA THR A 51 8.22 3.88 18.02
C THR A 51 9.62 4.05 17.45
N LYS A 52 9.79 4.84 16.38
CA LYS A 52 11.06 5.06 15.66
C LYS A 52 11.64 3.75 15.13
N CYS A 53 10.78 2.83 14.72
CA CYS A 53 11.17 1.53 14.19
C CYS A 53 11.29 1.55 12.66
N LYS A 54 11.87 0.48 12.11
CA LYS A 54 11.89 0.25 10.68
C LYS A 54 10.57 -0.35 10.25
N ILE A 55 10.13 0.00 9.03
CA ILE A 55 8.89 -0.53 8.47
C ILE A 55 9.12 -0.97 7.03
N LEU A 56 8.56 -2.13 6.68
CA LEU A 56 8.54 -2.65 5.33
C LEU A 56 7.10 -2.75 4.85
N GLN A 57 6.85 -2.22 3.66
CA GLN A 57 5.54 -2.28 3.01
C GLN A 57 5.59 -3.23 1.82
N ALA A 58 4.70 -4.22 1.80
CA ALA A 58 4.50 -5.03 0.61
C ALA A 58 3.75 -4.21 -0.43
N SER A 59 4.38 -4.00 -1.58
CA SER A 59 3.73 -3.39 -2.72
C SER A 59 3.53 -4.42 -3.82
N THR A 60 3.45 -4.01 -5.07
CA THR A 60 3.17 -4.91 -6.19
C THR A 60 3.67 -4.29 -7.48
N SER A 61 4.00 -5.14 -8.46
CA SER A 61 4.29 -4.67 -9.81
C SER A 61 3.07 -4.05 -10.49
N GLU A 62 1.87 -4.31 -9.98
CA GLU A 62 0.64 -3.75 -10.54
C GLU A 62 0.54 -2.23 -10.34
N VAL A 63 1.40 -1.63 -9.50
CA VAL A 63 1.52 -0.17 -9.42
C VAL A 63 1.90 0.46 -10.75
N TYR A 64 2.50 -0.31 -11.65
CA TYR A 64 2.82 0.14 -13.01
C TYR A 64 1.66 -0.04 -13.99
N GLY A 65 0.58 -0.73 -13.61
CA GLY A 65 -0.61 -0.94 -14.42
C GLY A 65 -0.34 -1.84 -15.61
N ASP A 66 -0.63 -1.34 -16.82
CA ASP A 66 -0.33 -1.99 -18.09
C ASP A 66 0.96 -1.38 -18.66
N PRO A 67 2.13 -1.90 -18.28
CA PRO A 67 3.38 -1.21 -18.54
C PRO A 67 3.77 -1.25 -20.01
N SER A 68 4.31 -0.14 -20.50
CA SER A 68 4.90 -0.05 -21.83
C SER A 68 6.41 -0.34 -21.80
N VAL A 69 7.01 -0.52 -20.61
CA VAL A 69 8.43 -0.79 -20.42
C VAL A 69 8.61 -2.11 -19.69
N HIS A 70 9.44 -3.00 -20.21
CA HIS A 70 9.75 -4.31 -19.66
C HIS A 70 11.25 -4.58 -19.70
N PRO A 71 11.88 -4.98 -18.58
CA PRO A 71 11.35 -4.98 -17.22
C PRO A 71 11.15 -3.55 -16.71
N GLN A 72 10.24 -3.37 -15.75
CA GLN A 72 9.91 -2.06 -15.22
C GLN A 72 11.01 -1.58 -14.25
N PRO A 73 11.70 -0.47 -14.55
CA PRO A 73 12.65 0.11 -13.60
C PRO A 73 11.93 0.91 -12.51
N GLU A 74 12.60 1.16 -11.41
CA GLU A 74 12.01 1.87 -10.27
C GLU A 74 11.59 3.31 -10.60
N ASN A 75 12.23 3.94 -11.57
CA ASN A 75 11.89 5.30 -11.99
C ASN A 75 10.75 5.38 -13.00
N TYR A 76 10.19 4.25 -13.40
CA TYR A 76 9.05 4.22 -14.33
C TYR A 76 7.77 4.56 -13.59
N TRP A 77 6.99 5.51 -14.11
CA TRP A 77 5.77 5.97 -13.44
C TRP A 77 4.56 5.06 -13.71
N GLY A 78 4.64 4.23 -14.72
CA GLY A 78 3.59 3.29 -15.04
C GLY A 78 2.53 3.83 -16.01
N ASN A 79 1.56 2.98 -16.28
CA ASN A 79 0.42 3.25 -17.16
C ASN A 79 -0.82 2.62 -16.52
N VAL A 80 -1.48 3.34 -15.61
CA VAL A 80 -2.53 2.81 -14.74
C VAL A 80 -3.88 3.43 -15.09
N ASN A 81 -4.92 2.58 -15.16
CA ASN A 81 -6.29 3.03 -15.23
C ASN A 81 -6.83 3.26 -13.81
N PRO A 82 -7.06 4.52 -13.40
CA PRO A 82 -7.50 4.79 -12.02
C PRO A 82 -8.95 4.38 -11.74
N ASN A 83 -9.74 4.07 -12.76
CA ASN A 83 -11.17 3.80 -12.63
C ASN A 83 -11.58 2.38 -12.99
N GLY A 84 -10.62 1.49 -13.25
CA GLY A 84 -10.90 0.11 -13.61
C GLY A 84 -11.41 -0.71 -12.43
N ILE A 85 -11.93 -1.90 -12.71
CA ILE A 85 -12.46 -2.77 -11.65
C ILE A 85 -11.38 -3.31 -10.70
N ARG A 86 -10.11 -3.28 -11.12
CA ARG A 86 -8.97 -3.69 -10.31
C ARG A 86 -8.27 -2.52 -9.63
N SER A 87 -8.71 -1.30 -9.90
CA SER A 87 -8.01 -0.10 -9.45
C SER A 87 -8.03 0.07 -7.93
N CYS A 88 -8.98 -0.56 -7.23
CA CYS A 88 -8.99 -0.56 -5.76
C CYS A 88 -7.69 -1.13 -5.18
N TYR A 89 -7.13 -2.16 -5.81
CA TYR A 89 -5.86 -2.76 -5.41
C TYR A 89 -4.69 -1.91 -5.90
N ASP A 90 -4.68 -1.60 -7.19
CA ASP A 90 -3.57 -0.87 -7.85
C ASP A 90 -3.37 0.51 -7.21
N GLU A 91 -4.44 1.29 -7.11
CA GLU A 91 -4.38 2.65 -6.56
C GLU A 91 -4.14 2.63 -5.05
N GLY A 92 -4.67 1.65 -4.33
CA GLY A 92 -4.40 1.49 -2.91
C GLY A 92 -2.91 1.28 -2.66
N LYS A 93 -2.27 0.42 -3.44
CA LYS A 93 -0.83 0.16 -3.32
C LYS A 93 0.01 1.36 -3.76
N ARG A 94 -0.40 2.06 -4.83
CA ARG A 94 0.28 3.28 -5.27
C ARG A 94 0.22 4.36 -4.19
N CYS A 95 -0.94 4.56 -3.58
CA CYS A 95 -1.11 5.52 -2.50
C CYS A 95 -0.26 5.15 -1.28
N ALA A 96 -0.18 3.87 -0.93
CA ALA A 96 0.66 3.40 0.15
C ALA A 96 2.14 3.74 -0.10
N GLU A 97 2.64 3.51 -1.32
CA GLU A 97 4.01 3.88 -1.67
C GLU A 97 4.22 5.39 -1.53
N THR A 98 3.27 6.20 -2.01
CA THR A 98 3.34 7.67 -1.87
C THR A 98 3.48 8.08 -0.41
N LEU A 99 2.67 7.51 0.47
CA LEU A 99 2.73 7.80 1.90
C LEU A 99 4.09 7.46 2.50
N PHE A 100 4.67 6.34 2.12
CA PHE A 100 5.98 5.92 2.61
C PHE A 100 7.07 6.90 2.21
N PHE A 101 7.06 7.36 0.95
CA PHE A 101 8.02 8.36 0.50
C PHE A 101 7.80 9.72 1.18
N ASP A 102 6.54 10.12 1.36
CA ASP A 102 6.24 11.40 2.02
C ASP A 102 6.66 11.40 3.48
N TYR A 103 6.43 10.31 4.19
CA TYR A 103 6.90 10.18 5.58
C TYR A 103 8.43 10.25 5.68
N ASN A 104 9.12 9.72 4.68
CA ASN A 104 10.59 9.80 4.66
C ASN A 104 11.09 11.22 4.38
N ARG A 105 10.30 12.05 3.68
CA ARG A 105 10.69 13.43 3.36
C ARG A 105 10.46 14.41 4.49
N ILE A 106 9.57 14.09 5.39
CA ILE A 106 9.31 14.93 6.55
C ILE A 106 10.17 14.47 7.74
#